data_2402ffc7992b544b5298e537270bd4e0
#
_entry.id   2402ffc7992b544b5298e537270bd4e0
#
_cell.length_a   1.000
_cell.length_b   1.000
_cell.length_c   1.000
_cell.angle_alpha   90.00
_cell.angle_beta   90.00
_cell.angle_gamma   90.00
#
_symmetry.space_group_name_H-M   'P 1'
#
loop_
_entity.id
_entity.type
_entity.pdbx_description
1 polymer ?
#
loop_
_entity_poly.entity_id
_entity_poly.type
_entity_poly.pdbx_seq_one_letter_code
_entity_poly.pdbx_strand_id
1 'polypeptide(L)'
;KPFNDTSLLENKIKTLLKVKNLDNIIVSSDCVKMLSLAKALGVETHLRDPYYTSNECPGSENLKHLAEQTDSDYILYTPVTSPLVKPKTYEDIINKFRGFGEEYDSIISVNYLKDFLWSQDKKPICCMR
;
A
#
# COMPACT_ATOMS: atom_id res chain seq x y z
N LYS A 1 9.14 7.09 -10.19
CA LYS A 1 10.08 8.12 -9.73
C LYS A 1 11.39 7.44 -9.30
N PRO A 2 12.56 8.04 -9.55
CA PRO A 2 13.84 7.51 -9.08
C PRO A 2 13.93 7.51 -7.55
N PHE A 3 14.64 6.54 -6.99
CA PHE A 3 14.92 6.40 -5.57
C PHE A 3 16.29 5.72 -5.42
N ASN A 4 17.32 6.48 -5.04
CA ASN A 4 18.72 6.08 -5.16
C ASN A 4 19.01 5.55 -6.59
N ASP A 5 19.65 4.39 -6.70
CA ASP A 5 20.00 3.72 -7.97
C ASP A 5 18.87 2.93 -8.60
N THR A 6 17.65 3.03 -8.04
CA THR A 6 16.47 2.27 -8.50
C THR A 6 15.23 3.16 -8.66
N SER A 7 14.06 2.56 -8.84
CA SER A 7 12.77 3.23 -8.77
C SER A 7 12.05 2.93 -7.45
N LEU A 8 11.09 3.79 -7.06
CA LEU A 8 10.24 3.53 -5.89
C LEU A 8 9.53 2.16 -5.98
N LEU A 9 9.07 1.78 -7.17
CA LEU A 9 8.40 0.50 -7.38
C LEU A 9 9.37 -0.67 -7.18
N GLU A 10 10.53 -0.62 -7.79
CA GLU A 10 11.54 -1.67 -7.67
C GLU A 10 12.02 -1.83 -6.22
N ASN A 11 12.27 -0.71 -5.53
CA ASN A 11 12.61 -0.73 -4.10
C ASN A 11 11.52 -1.39 -3.27
N LYS A 12 10.24 -1.05 -3.53
CA LYS A 12 9.10 -1.64 -2.82
C LYS A 12 9.00 -3.15 -3.07
N ILE A 13 9.08 -3.59 -4.31
CA ILE A 13 9.04 -5.02 -4.67
C ILE A 13 10.19 -5.77 -3.98
N LYS A 14 11.43 -5.28 -4.09
CA LYS A 14 12.60 -5.89 -3.44
C LYS A 14 12.47 -5.94 -1.91
N THR A 15 11.79 -4.98 -1.31
CA THR A 15 11.49 -4.97 0.13
C THR A 15 10.48 -6.05 0.47
N LEU A 16 9.37 -6.15 -0.28
CA LEU A 16 8.31 -7.13 -0.03
C LEU A 16 8.76 -8.56 -0.28
N LEU A 17 9.61 -8.81 -1.27
CA LEU A 17 10.21 -10.14 -1.52
C LEU A 17 11.05 -10.66 -0.35
N LYS A 18 11.44 -9.82 0.60
CA LYS A 18 12.16 -10.20 1.83
C LYS A 18 11.23 -10.48 3.02
N VAL A 19 9.94 -10.23 2.88
CA VAL A 19 8.94 -10.46 3.93
C VAL A 19 8.53 -11.93 3.92
N LYS A 20 8.73 -12.63 5.04
CA LYS A 20 8.59 -14.09 5.10
C LYS A 20 7.14 -14.60 5.07
N ASN A 21 6.18 -13.76 5.45
CA ASN A 21 4.79 -14.17 5.66
C ASN A 21 3.85 -13.63 4.56
N LEU A 22 4.38 -13.40 3.35
CA LEU A 22 3.61 -13.06 2.16
C LEU A 22 3.59 -14.25 1.22
N ASP A 23 2.40 -14.67 0.82
CA ASP A 23 2.22 -15.79 -0.11
C ASP A 23 2.39 -15.31 -1.56
N ASN A 24 1.94 -14.08 -1.86
CA ASN A 24 2.00 -13.50 -3.19
C ASN A 24 2.18 -11.98 -3.16
N ILE A 25 2.70 -11.42 -4.25
CA ILE A 25 2.83 -9.97 -4.46
C ILE A 25 2.24 -9.64 -5.83
N ILE A 26 1.23 -8.77 -5.85
CA ILE A 26 0.58 -8.31 -7.07
C ILE A 26 0.85 -6.81 -7.24
N VAL A 27 1.40 -6.42 -8.38
CA VAL A 27 1.55 -5.02 -8.78
C VAL A 27 0.41 -4.65 -9.71
N SER A 28 -0.47 -3.76 -9.24
CA SER A 28 -1.58 -3.23 -10.03
C SER A 28 -1.26 -1.82 -10.51
N SER A 29 -1.28 -1.60 -11.82
CA SER A 29 -0.99 -0.31 -12.45
C SER A 29 -1.63 -0.21 -13.83
N ASP A 30 -1.92 1.00 -14.29
CA ASP A 30 -2.29 1.35 -15.67
C ASP A 30 -1.07 1.52 -16.57
N CYS A 31 0.14 1.57 -16.01
CA CYS A 31 1.38 1.82 -16.74
C CYS A 31 2.08 0.51 -17.13
N VAL A 32 2.05 0.18 -18.42
CA VAL A 32 2.68 -1.05 -18.97
C VAL A 32 4.17 -1.15 -18.61
N LYS A 33 4.92 -0.03 -18.56
CA LYS A 33 6.34 -0.03 -18.19
C LYS A 33 6.54 -0.48 -16.73
N MET A 34 5.64 -0.07 -15.82
CA MET A 34 5.69 -0.51 -14.42
C MET A 34 5.36 -1.98 -14.29
N LEU A 35 4.39 -2.48 -15.05
CA LEU A 35 4.03 -3.90 -15.07
C LEU A 35 5.16 -4.76 -15.66
N SER A 36 5.81 -4.29 -16.73
CA SER A 36 6.97 -4.98 -17.30
C SER A 36 8.13 -5.10 -16.30
N LEU A 37 8.41 -4.03 -15.54
CA LEU A 37 9.41 -4.06 -14.46
C LEU A 37 9.01 -5.05 -13.36
N ALA A 38 7.77 -5.04 -12.91
CA ALA A 38 7.27 -5.96 -11.89
C ALA A 38 7.38 -7.42 -12.34
N LYS A 39 6.99 -7.71 -13.57
CA LYS A 39 7.11 -9.05 -14.18
C LYS A 39 8.57 -9.49 -14.27
N ALA A 40 9.49 -8.61 -14.63
CA ALA A 40 10.92 -8.90 -14.65
C ALA A 40 11.51 -9.21 -13.26
N LEU A 41 10.87 -8.71 -12.20
CA LEU A 41 11.22 -9.00 -10.80
C LEU A 41 10.50 -10.24 -10.24
N GLY A 42 9.74 -10.95 -11.06
CA GLY A 42 9.11 -12.22 -10.70
C GLY A 42 7.83 -12.10 -9.85
N VAL A 43 7.17 -10.94 -9.85
CA VAL A 43 5.91 -10.74 -9.14
C VAL A 43 4.74 -10.68 -10.10
N GLU A 44 3.54 -10.96 -9.60
CA GLU A 44 2.32 -10.90 -10.41
C GLU A 44 1.96 -9.46 -10.78
N THR A 45 1.24 -9.33 -11.89
CA THR A 45 0.87 -8.03 -12.43
C THR A 45 -0.60 -8.00 -12.81
N HIS A 46 -1.25 -6.90 -12.50
CA HIS A 46 -2.62 -6.59 -12.90
C HIS A 46 -2.64 -5.26 -13.67
N LEU A 47 -3.13 -5.29 -14.91
CA LEU A 47 -3.37 -4.08 -15.70
C LEU A 47 -4.67 -3.44 -15.24
N ARG A 48 -4.55 -2.32 -14.55
CA ARG A 48 -5.69 -1.59 -13.99
C ARG A 48 -6.41 -0.80 -15.07
N ASP A 49 -7.73 -0.87 -15.08
CA ASP A 49 -8.53 0.02 -15.93
C ASP A 49 -8.28 1.50 -15.57
N PRO A 50 -8.17 2.40 -16.55
CA PRO A 50 -7.93 3.82 -16.34
C PRO A 50 -8.92 4.51 -15.39
N TYR A 51 -10.16 4.06 -15.33
CA TYR A 51 -11.14 4.58 -14.36
C TYR A 51 -10.63 4.51 -12.93
N TYR A 52 -10.08 3.36 -12.50
CA TYR A 52 -9.60 3.16 -11.12
C TYR A 52 -8.30 3.92 -10.80
N THR A 53 -7.69 4.58 -11.79
CA THR A 53 -6.52 5.45 -11.61
C THR A 53 -6.87 6.93 -11.71
N SER A 54 -8.12 7.24 -12.08
CA SER A 54 -8.63 8.61 -12.24
C SER A 54 -8.93 9.26 -10.88
N ASN A 55 -9.05 10.59 -10.89
CA ASN A 55 -9.51 11.35 -9.73
C ASN A 55 -11.03 11.21 -9.47
N GLU A 56 -11.76 10.62 -10.39
CA GLU A 56 -13.21 10.39 -10.30
C GLU A 56 -13.53 9.15 -9.48
N CYS A 57 -12.63 8.16 -9.46
CA CYS A 57 -12.82 6.93 -8.72
C CYS A 57 -12.60 7.15 -7.21
N PRO A 58 -13.61 6.88 -6.36
CA PRO A 58 -13.42 6.92 -4.92
C PRO A 58 -12.36 5.93 -4.44
N GLY A 59 -11.56 6.32 -3.42
CA GLY A 59 -10.51 5.45 -2.90
C GLY A 59 -11.03 4.09 -2.40
N SER A 60 -12.22 4.06 -1.80
CA SER A 60 -12.87 2.81 -1.37
C SER A 60 -13.20 1.88 -2.53
N GLU A 61 -13.68 2.42 -3.66
CA GLU A 61 -13.98 1.66 -4.87
C GLU A 61 -12.71 1.08 -5.50
N ASN A 62 -11.66 1.90 -5.57
CA ASN A 62 -10.35 1.42 -6.03
C ASN A 62 -9.81 0.29 -5.13
N LEU A 63 -9.90 0.41 -3.81
CA LEU A 63 -9.46 -0.64 -2.90
C LEU A 63 -10.28 -1.93 -3.06
N LYS A 64 -11.61 -1.81 -3.22
CA LYS A 64 -12.47 -2.95 -3.51
C LYS A 64 -12.06 -3.65 -4.81
N HIS A 65 -11.88 -2.88 -5.88
CA HIS A 65 -11.41 -3.41 -7.16
C HIS A 65 -10.07 -4.14 -7.04
N LEU A 66 -9.12 -3.61 -6.26
CA LEU A 66 -7.85 -4.27 -6.02
C LEU A 66 -8.01 -5.59 -5.24
N ALA A 67 -8.94 -5.62 -4.28
CA ALA A 67 -9.24 -6.81 -3.51
C ALA A 67 -9.82 -7.95 -4.37
N GLU A 68 -10.63 -7.60 -5.36
CA GLU A 68 -11.25 -8.54 -6.29
C GLU A 68 -10.25 -9.19 -7.28
N GLN A 69 -8.97 -8.74 -7.30
CA GLN A 69 -7.92 -9.33 -8.16
C GLN A 69 -7.22 -10.55 -7.54
N THR A 70 -7.66 -11.01 -6.39
CA THR A 70 -7.06 -12.15 -5.69
C THR A 70 -8.13 -12.91 -4.89
N ASP A 71 -7.97 -14.22 -4.77
CA ASP A 71 -8.79 -15.08 -3.92
C ASP A 71 -8.23 -15.19 -2.48
N SER A 72 -7.30 -14.31 -2.10
CA SER A 72 -6.69 -14.33 -0.77
C SER A 72 -7.67 -13.83 0.30
N ASP A 73 -7.69 -14.51 1.46
CA ASP A 73 -8.51 -14.11 2.62
C ASP A 73 -8.08 -12.75 3.20
N TYR A 74 -6.80 -12.39 3.05
CA TYR A 74 -6.21 -11.17 3.60
C TYR A 74 -5.35 -10.45 2.57
N ILE A 75 -5.43 -9.12 2.57
CA ILE A 75 -4.69 -8.26 1.65
C ILE A 75 -3.88 -7.24 2.43
N LEU A 76 -2.59 -7.19 2.15
CA LEU A 76 -1.69 -6.15 2.64
C LEU A 76 -1.53 -5.05 1.56
N TYR A 77 -2.26 -3.96 1.69
CA TYR A 77 -2.12 -2.81 0.79
C TYR A 77 -0.88 -1.98 1.14
N THR A 78 0.07 -1.86 0.20
CA THR A 78 1.33 -1.16 0.41
C THR A 78 1.61 -0.14 -0.70
N PRO A 79 1.37 1.15 -0.48
CA PRO A 79 1.69 2.17 -1.47
C PRO A 79 3.22 2.32 -1.64
N VAL A 80 3.66 2.55 -2.89
CA VAL A 80 5.09 2.77 -3.21
C VAL A 80 5.65 4.06 -2.60
N THR A 81 4.78 4.97 -2.18
CA THR A 81 5.13 6.27 -1.57
C THR A 81 5.72 6.17 -0.16
N SER A 82 5.77 4.97 0.42
CA SER A 82 6.41 4.70 1.71
C SER A 82 7.68 3.85 1.53
N PRO A 83 8.76 4.37 0.91
CA PRO A 83 9.93 3.58 0.51
C PRO A 83 10.83 3.14 1.66
N LEU A 84 10.73 3.78 2.82
CA LEU A 84 11.63 3.54 3.97
C LEU A 84 11.11 2.47 4.94
N VAL A 85 9.92 1.93 4.71
CA VAL A 85 9.39 0.83 5.54
C VAL A 85 10.22 -0.43 5.32
N LYS A 86 10.70 -1.01 6.41
CA LYS A 86 11.57 -2.20 6.39
C LYS A 86 10.74 -3.49 6.31
N PRO A 87 11.30 -4.60 5.78
CA PRO A 87 10.63 -5.91 5.73
C PRO A 87 10.09 -6.34 7.10
N LYS A 88 10.88 -6.19 8.14
CA LYS A 88 10.47 -6.52 9.52
C LYS A 88 9.20 -5.81 9.97
N THR A 89 9.00 -4.56 9.58
CA THR A 89 7.78 -3.81 9.94
C THR A 89 6.53 -4.45 9.31
N TYR A 90 6.63 -4.93 8.08
CA TYR A 90 5.53 -5.68 7.43
C TYR A 90 5.28 -7.02 8.13
N GLU A 91 6.34 -7.77 8.47
CA GLU A 91 6.22 -9.02 9.23
C GLU A 91 5.53 -8.78 10.59
N ASP A 92 5.92 -7.74 11.31
CA ASP A 92 5.34 -7.40 12.62
C ASP A 92 3.85 -7.01 12.51
N ILE A 93 3.46 -6.26 11.47
CA ILE A 93 2.06 -5.91 11.21
C ILE A 93 1.24 -7.15 10.88
N ILE A 94 1.72 -8.03 10.02
CA ILE A 94 1.04 -9.27 9.63
C ILE A 94 0.86 -10.18 10.86
N ASN A 95 1.91 -10.37 11.65
CA ASN A 95 1.86 -11.20 12.85
C ASN A 95 0.90 -10.62 13.90
N LYS A 96 0.91 -9.30 14.07
CA LYS A 96 0.00 -8.62 14.99
C LYS A 96 -1.46 -8.77 14.55
N PHE A 97 -1.73 -8.60 13.25
CA PHE A 97 -3.07 -8.76 12.70
C PHE A 97 -3.59 -10.19 12.88
N ARG A 98 -2.77 -11.19 12.56
CA ARG A 98 -3.12 -12.61 12.78
C ARG A 98 -3.39 -12.94 14.26
N GLY A 99 -2.79 -12.20 15.18
CA GLY A 99 -2.97 -12.37 16.62
C GLY A 99 -4.27 -11.79 17.18
N PHE A 100 -5.00 -10.97 16.41
CA PHE A 100 -6.26 -10.37 16.86
C PHE A 100 -7.46 -11.35 16.83
N GLY A 101 -7.33 -12.48 16.12
CA GLY A 101 -8.45 -13.41 15.91
C GLY A 101 -9.59 -12.72 15.15
N GLU A 102 -10.83 -12.97 15.59
CA GLU A 102 -12.04 -12.40 14.98
C GLU A 102 -12.45 -11.03 15.55
N GLU A 103 -11.67 -10.49 16.50
CA GLU A 103 -12.01 -9.23 17.17
C GLU A 103 -11.89 -8.01 16.23
N TYR A 104 -10.92 -8.06 15.31
CA TYR A 104 -10.66 -6.97 14.35
C TYR A 104 -10.52 -7.53 12.93
N ASP A 105 -11.13 -6.85 11.97
CA ASP A 105 -11.10 -7.19 10.54
C ASP A 105 -10.02 -6.44 9.77
N SER A 106 -9.39 -5.44 10.37
CA SER A 106 -8.40 -4.60 9.70
C SER A 106 -7.38 -4.00 10.67
N ILE A 107 -6.21 -3.66 10.12
CA ILE A 107 -5.15 -2.90 10.81
C ILE A 107 -4.59 -1.83 9.87
N ILE A 108 -4.43 -0.62 10.35
CA ILE A 108 -3.82 0.47 9.61
C ILE A 108 -2.63 1.07 10.35
N SER A 109 -1.64 1.53 9.60
CA SER A 109 -0.56 2.33 10.14
C SER A 109 -0.95 3.80 10.19
N VAL A 110 -0.68 4.47 11.29
CA VAL A 110 -0.96 5.89 11.47
C VAL A 110 0.27 6.65 11.93
N ASN A 111 0.34 7.94 11.59
CA ASN A 111 1.33 8.85 12.14
C ASN A 111 0.69 9.73 13.20
N TYR A 112 1.41 9.91 14.29
CA TYR A 112 1.03 10.89 15.30
C TYR A 112 1.47 12.29 14.83
N LEU A 113 0.52 13.12 14.39
CA LEU A 113 0.80 14.48 13.96
C LEU A 113 0.82 15.40 15.19
N LYS A 114 1.97 16.04 15.41
CA LYS A 114 2.15 17.08 16.45
C LYS A 114 2.16 18.48 15.82
N ASP A 115 1.27 18.71 14.86
CA ASP A 115 1.18 19.95 14.11
C ASP A 115 -0.18 20.63 14.32
N PHE A 116 -0.21 21.93 14.06
CA PHE A 116 -1.45 22.70 14.04
C PHE A 116 -2.17 22.46 12.71
N LEU A 117 -3.35 21.84 12.78
CA LEU A 117 -4.20 21.63 11.63
C LEU A 117 -5.20 22.77 11.49
N TRP A 118 -5.29 23.36 10.29
CA TRP A 118 -6.18 24.45 9.95
C TRP A 118 -7.14 24.03 8.86
N SER A 119 -8.41 24.45 8.97
CA SER A 119 -9.39 24.32 7.89
C SER A 119 -9.07 25.28 6.74
N GLN A 120 -9.73 25.10 5.60
CA GLN A 120 -9.65 26.05 4.48
C GLN A 120 -10.09 27.46 4.89
N ASP A 121 -11.02 27.59 5.85
CA ASP A 121 -11.49 28.85 6.42
C ASP A 121 -10.55 29.41 7.49
N LYS A 122 -9.33 28.93 7.57
CA LYS A 122 -8.29 29.35 8.55
C LYS A 122 -8.72 29.19 10.02
N LYS A 123 -9.57 28.21 10.32
CA LYS A 123 -9.94 27.83 11.69
C LYS A 123 -9.11 26.64 12.16
N PRO A 124 -8.65 26.58 13.41
CA PRO A 124 -7.96 25.41 13.93
C PRO A 124 -8.92 24.22 13.96
N ILE A 125 -8.50 23.08 13.35
CA ILE A 125 -9.29 21.84 13.32
C ILE A 125 -9.08 21.03 14.59
N CYS A 126 -7.87 21.08 15.14
CA CYS A 126 -7.52 20.36 16.36
C CYS A 126 -6.52 21.20 17.17
N CYS A 127 -6.85 21.45 18.40
CA CYS A 127 -5.90 21.87 19.43
C CYS A 127 -5.59 20.64 20.28
N MET A 128 -4.50 19.94 19.98
CA MET A 128 -4.01 18.94 20.91
C MET A 128 -3.47 19.65 22.15
N ARG A 129 -4.12 19.45 23.29
CA ARG A 129 -3.63 19.84 24.62
C ARG A 129 -2.61 18.83 25.10
#